data_d0996e0e4eef1ac601a3bdcc2c9eec82
#
_entry.id   d0996e0e4eef1ac601a3bdcc2c9eec82
#
_cell.length_a   1.000
_cell.length_b   1.000
_cell.length_c   1.000
_cell.angle_alpha   90.00
_cell.angle_beta   90.00
_cell.angle_gamma   90.00
#
_symmetry.space_group_name_H-M   'P 1'
#
loop_
_entity.id
_entity.type
_entity.pdbx_description
1 polymer ?
#
loop_
_entity_poly.entity_id
_entity_poly.type
_entity_poly.pdbx_seq_one_letter_code
_entity_poly.pdbx_strand_id
1 'polypeptide(L)'
;MKFAEKAGLLCAAVLLSSLASAAGEEGQRSMGGGKCAKSVYNCADTPNPLPHADIVWLEDMTWMDVRDAMNRGSRTVIIPTGGVEPNGPWLALGKHNVVLRSTCEAIARKLGNALCAPIIGFVPEGDIEKKTGHMDTVGTISVRQQTYEAIITDIAQSMQAHGFERIVFISDNGGSNQEGMRRVAEQLNQQWSSARAYYIPEYYASWQGADELLLKKGLTKPDVRDGIHDDPASTLLMMLADPATVRWEQRVKAGKATIDGVSIADQKQALGWGRELLEHRASVTAAAITKALATK
;
A
#
# COMPACT_ATOMS: atom_id res chain seq x y z
N MET A 1 50.11 -40.50 -63.98
CA MET A 1 51.08 -39.40 -63.81
C MET A 1 50.48 -38.38 -62.87
N LYS A 2 51.22 -38.07 -61.92
CA LYS A 2 50.94 -37.36 -60.68
C LYS A 2 50.66 -35.86 -60.90
N PHE A 3 49.67 -35.32 -60.21
CA PHE A 3 49.74 -33.94 -59.71
C PHE A 3 49.08 -33.90 -58.32
N ALA A 4 49.90 -33.53 -57.35
CA ALA A 4 49.54 -33.37 -55.95
C ALA A 4 48.99 -31.95 -55.66
N GLU A 5 48.01 -31.91 -54.86
CA GLU A 5 47.68 -31.17 -53.67
C GLU A 5 48.64 -30.06 -53.21
N LYS A 6 48.07 -28.89 -53.07
CA LYS A 6 48.34 -27.91 -52.02
C LYS A 6 47.24 -26.86 -51.99
N ALA A 7 46.26 -26.98 -51.13
CA ALA A 7 45.47 -25.84 -50.68
C ALA A 7 44.80 -26.20 -49.33
N GLY A 8 45.14 -25.48 -48.32
CA GLY A 8 44.41 -25.64 -47.06
C GLY A 8 45.25 -25.26 -45.88
N LEU A 9 45.40 -23.99 -45.57
CA LEU A 9 45.64 -23.46 -44.21
C LEU A 9 45.62 -21.92 -44.25
N LEU A 10 44.48 -21.33 -44.25
CA LEU A 10 44.33 -19.90 -43.89
C LEU A 10 42.84 -19.56 -43.70
N CYS A 11 42.29 -19.94 -42.60
CA CYS A 11 41.00 -19.36 -42.11
C CYS A 11 40.69 -19.82 -40.68
N ALA A 12 41.55 -19.47 -39.74
CA ALA A 12 41.30 -19.74 -38.33
C ALA A 12 41.83 -18.64 -37.38
N ALA A 13 41.98 -17.40 -37.86
CA ALA A 13 42.57 -16.33 -37.04
C ALA A 13 41.77 -15.02 -36.97
N VAL A 14 40.48 -14.99 -37.38
CA VAL A 14 39.69 -13.71 -37.36
C VAL A 14 38.44 -13.79 -36.48
N LEU A 15 38.22 -14.84 -35.70
CA LEU A 15 37.01 -14.95 -34.87
C LEU A 15 37.25 -14.81 -33.35
N LEU A 16 38.43 -14.34 -32.93
CA LEU A 16 38.75 -14.19 -31.49
C LEU A 16 38.91 -12.74 -31.02
N SER A 17 38.68 -11.73 -31.88
CA SER A 17 38.81 -10.33 -31.49
C SER A 17 37.50 -9.56 -31.26
N SER A 18 36.33 -10.21 -31.37
CA SER A 18 35.04 -9.52 -31.13
C SER A 18 34.36 -9.86 -29.82
N LEU A 19 34.96 -10.71 -28.98
CA LEU A 19 34.42 -11.06 -27.66
C LEU A 19 35.07 -10.30 -26.49
N ALA A 20 36.09 -9.50 -26.73
CA ALA A 20 36.79 -8.74 -25.68
C ALA A 20 36.26 -7.31 -25.48
N SER A 21 35.33 -6.82 -26.32
CA SER A 21 34.75 -5.47 -26.18
C SER A 21 33.43 -5.40 -25.44
N ALA A 22 32.80 -6.54 -25.13
CA ALA A 22 31.52 -6.56 -24.40
C ALA A 22 31.69 -6.64 -22.86
N ALA A 23 32.88 -6.95 -22.37
CA ALA A 23 33.14 -7.12 -20.94
C ALA A 23 33.54 -5.81 -20.21
N GLY A 24 33.67 -4.70 -20.92
CA GLY A 24 34.13 -3.41 -20.37
C GLY A 24 33.02 -2.41 -19.99
N GLU A 25 31.76 -2.67 -20.34
CA GLU A 25 30.64 -1.77 -20.04
C GLU A 25 29.61 -2.29 -19.03
N GLU A 26 29.82 -3.48 -18.44
CA GLU A 26 28.92 -4.05 -17.43
C GLU A 26 29.08 -3.45 -16.02
N GLY A 27 29.96 -2.46 -15.82
CA GLY A 27 30.31 -1.95 -14.48
C GLY A 27 29.36 -0.93 -13.86
N GLN A 28 28.47 -0.30 -14.61
CA GLN A 28 27.62 0.77 -14.06
C GLN A 28 26.19 0.70 -14.59
N ARG A 29 25.28 0.13 -13.78
CA ARG A 29 23.85 0.12 -14.10
C ARG A 29 23.30 1.54 -14.11
N SER A 30 22.75 1.96 -15.25
CA SER A 30 21.94 3.17 -15.36
C SER A 30 20.61 3.00 -14.62
N MET A 31 20.24 4.02 -13.86
CA MET A 31 18.93 4.11 -13.20
C MET A 31 17.96 4.83 -14.13
N GLY A 32 17.27 4.10 -15.03
CA GLY A 32 16.16 4.60 -15.89
C GLY A 32 16.23 6.00 -16.49
N GLY A 33 16.82 6.97 -15.81
CA GLY A 33 16.91 8.38 -16.18
C GLY A 33 18.11 8.78 -17.05
N GLY A 34 18.94 7.83 -17.49
CA GLY A 34 20.09 8.11 -18.33
C GLY A 34 21.38 7.39 -17.92
N LYS A 35 22.45 7.59 -18.67
CA LYS A 35 23.73 6.91 -18.41
C LYS A 35 24.39 7.45 -17.14
N CYS A 36 24.87 6.55 -16.28
CA CYS A 36 25.66 6.85 -15.10
C CYS A 36 26.85 7.80 -15.41
N ALA A 37 27.52 7.61 -16.56
CA ALA A 37 28.61 8.50 -17.01
C ALA A 37 28.17 9.96 -17.21
N LYS A 38 26.89 10.28 -17.34
CA LYS A 38 26.38 11.65 -17.49
C LYS A 38 26.05 12.34 -16.17
N SER A 39 25.75 11.59 -15.14
CA SER A 39 25.48 12.08 -13.79
C SER A 39 25.73 10.98 -12.78
N VAL A 40 26.44 11.28 -11.73
CA VAL A 40 26.69 10.33 -10.63
C VAL A 40 25.39 9.85 -9.99
N TYR A 41 24.34 10.67 -10.00
CA TYR A 41 23.02 10.30 -9.46
C TYR A 41 22.24 9.32 -10.34
N ASN A 42 22.76 8.99 -11.51
CA ASN A 42 22.22 7.89 -12.33
C ASN A 42 22.89 6.54 -12.03
N CYS A 43 23.85 6.50 -11.12
CA CYS A 43 24.56 5.29 -10.71
C CYS A 43 23.86 4.66 -9.50
N ALA A 44 23.63 3.34 -9.55
CA ALA A 44 22.87 2.62 -8.52
C ALA A 44 23.53 2.65 -7.13
N ASP A 45 24.84 2.76 -7.08
CA ASP A 45 25.69 2.71 -5.88
C ASP A 45 26.13 4.08 -5.36
N THR A 46 25.75 5.17 -6.04
CA THR A 46 26.08 6.53 -5.59
C THR A 46 25.51 6.78 -4.18
N PRO A 47 26.33 7.30 -3.25
CA PRO A 47 25.85 7.65 -1.92
C PRO A 47 24.67 8.63 -1.97
N ASN A 48 23.68 8.41 -1.10
CA ASN A 48 22.56 9.34 -0.97
C ASN A 48 23.06 10.69 -0.46
N PRO A 49 22.84 11.81 -1.18
CA PRO A 49 23.27 13.13 -0.75
C PRO A 49 22.42 13.70 0.40
N LEU A 50 21.26 13.08 0.68
CA LEU A 50 20.33 13.51 1.71
C LEU A 50 20.58 12.74 3.02
N PRO A 51 20.36 13.39 4.18
CA PRO A 51 20.35 12.67 5.44
C PRO A 51 19.21 11.66 5.46
N HIS A 52 19.35 10.62 6.28
CA HIS A 52 18.27 9.63 6.47
C HIS A 52 17.00 10.33 6.95
N ALA A 53 15.91 10.14 6.18
CA ALA A 53 14.57 10.59 6.54
C ALA A 53 13.78 9.41 7.14
N ASP A 54 13.07 9.68 8.24
CA ASP A 54 12.16 8.71 8.86
C ASP A 54 10.81 8.68 8.11
N ILE A 55 10.84 8.16 6.89
CA ILE A 55 9.69 8.05 5.97
C ILE A 55 9.43 6.57 5.72
N VAL A 56 8.15 6.18 5.72
CA VAL A 56 7.71 4.82 5.41
C VAL A 56 6.86 4.73 4.13
N TRP A 57 6.40 5.85 3.59
CA TRP A 57 5.62 5.90 2.35
C TRP A 57 6.53 5.98 1.13
N LEU A 58 6.43 5.00 0.23
CA LEU A 58 7.26 4.96 -0.99
C LEU A 58 7.11 6.21 -1.86
N GLU A 59 5.92 6.76 -1.95
CA GLU A 59 5.63 7.96 -2.74
C GLU A 59 6.24 9.26 -2.17
N ASP A 60 6.61 9.26 -0.90
CA ASP A 60 7.26 10.40 -0.23
C ASP A 60 8.80 10.22 -0.17
N MET A 61 9.33 9.06 -0.61
CA MET A 61 10.76 8.73 -0.60
C MET A 61 11.41 9.03 -1.94
N THR A 62 12.69 9.38 -1.93
CA THR A 62 13.50 9.32 -3.13
C THR A 62 13.89 7.87 -3.43
N TRP A 63 14.27 7.56 -4.68
CA TRP A 63 14.74 6.20 -5.00
C TRP A 63 15.95 5.77 -4.16
N MET A 64 16.81 6.74 -3.78
CA MET A 64 17.96 6.47 -2.92
C MET A 64 17.54 6.14 -1.48
N ASP A 65 16.49 6.80 -0.96
CA ASP A 65 15.93 6.48 0.35
C ASP A 65 15.37 5.06 0.38
N VAL A 66 14.66 4.65 -0.67
CA VAL A 66 14.13 3.28 -0.81
C VAL A 66 15.26 2.27 -0.88
N ARG A 67 16.27 2.49 -1.75
CA ARG A 67 17.47 1.63 -1.83
C ARG A 67 18.12 1.47 -0.46
N ASP A 68 18.34 2.58 0.23
CA ASP A 68 19.05 2.59 1.51
C ASP A 68 18.20 1.94 2.62
N ALA A 69 16.87 2.11 2.61
CA ALA A 69 15.96 1.40 3.51
C ALA A 69 16.02 -0.12 3.26
N MET A 70 16.00 -0.54 2.00
CA MET A 70 16.14 -1.95 1.64
C MET A 70 17.51 -2.51 2.07
N ASN A 71 18.59 -1.76 1.91
CA ASN A 71 19.93 -2.16 2.38
C ASN A 71 19.99 -2.30 3.92
N ARG A 72 19.18 -1.55 4.64
CA ARG A 72 19.01 -1.69 6.11
C ARG A 72 18.06 -2.81 6.53
N GLY A 73 17.45 -3.53 5.58
CA GLY A 73 16.59 -4.69 5.85
C GLY A 73 15.08 -4.47 5.66
N SER A 74 14.64 -3.33 5.13
CA SER A 74 13.23 -3.11 4.78
C SER A 74 12.85 -3.93 3.55
N ARG A 75 12.49 -5.20 3.75
CA ARG A 75 12.11 -6.15 2.71
C ARG A 75 10.62 -6.47 2.67
N THR A 76 9.84 -5.81 3.51
CA THR A 76 8.38 -5.93 3.54
C THR A 76 7.77 -4.67 2.91
N VAL A 77 6.80 -4.84 2.00
CA VAL A 77 5.98 -3.75 1.50
C VAL A 77 4.51 -4.05 1.77
N ILE A 78 3.80 -3.07 2.31
CA ILE A 78 2.35 -3.12 2.52
C ILE A 78 1.71 -2.40 1.34
N ILE A 79 0.79 -3.06 0.66
CA ILE A 79 -0.02 -2.51 -0.43
C ILE A 79 -1.43 -2.25 0.13
N PRO A 80 -1.73 -1.00 0.51
CA PRO A 80 -3.02 -0.64 1.07
C PRO A 80 -4.04 -0.36 -0.02
N THR A 81 -5.27 -0.88 0.11
CA THR A 81 -6.37 -0.61 -0.80
C THR A 81 -7.53 0.05 -0.05
N GLY A 82 -7.99 1.18 -0.58
CA GLY A 82 -9.02 2.00 0.03
C GLY A 82 -10.36 1.89 -0.68
N GLY A 83 -10.84 3.00 -1.22
CA GLY A 83 -12.12 3.11 -1.94
C GLY A 83 -12.66 4.53 -1.91
N VAL A 84 -13.61 4.79 -2.81
CA VAL A 84 -14.38 6.04 -2.87
C VAL A 84 -15.85 5.66 -2.92
N GLU A 85 -16.51 5.78 -1.77
CA GLU A 85 -17.88 5.33 -1.55
C GLU A 85 -18.71 6.41 -0.85
N PRO A 86 -20.07 6.30 -0.82
CA PRO A 86 -20.90 7.28 -0.15
C PRO A 86 -20.72 7.24 1.35
N ASN A 87 -20.53 8.41 1.95
CA ASN A 87 -20.45 8.58 3.38
C ASN A 87 -21.19 9.85 3.76
N GLY A 88 -21.75 9.89 4.94
CA GLY A 88 -22.18 11.16 5.30
C GLY A 88 -23.55 11.42 5.78
N PRO A 89 -23.94 12.71 5.86
CA PRO A 89 -23.56 13.82 4.96
C PRO A 89 -22.29 14.60 5.31
N TRP A 90 -21.61 14.25 6.37
CA TRP A 90 -20.49 15.05 6.87
C TRP A 90 -19.12 14.47 6.52
N LEU A 91 -19.03 13.20 6.16
CA LEU A 91 -17.79 12.54 5.82
C LEU A 91 -17.46 12.68 4.34
N ALA A 92 -16.19 12.90 4.04
CA ALA A 92 -15.69 12.85 2.67
C ALA A 92 -15.78 11.43 2.08
N LEU A 93 -16.01 11.32 0.76
CA LEU A 93 -16.14 10.04 0.04
C LEU A 93 -14.90 9.15 0.14
N GLY A 94 -13.73 9.75 0.31
CA GLY A 94 -12.45 9.04 0.41
C GLY A 94 -12.12 8.54 1.82
N LYS A 95 -13.10 8.22 2.66
CA LYS A 95 -12.93 7.74 4.04
C LYS A 95 -11.80 6.71 4.17
N HIS A 96 -11.87 5.65 3.38
CA HIS A 96 -10.91 4.56 3.42
C HIS A 96 -9.49 4.99 3.10
N ASN A 97 -9.32 5.87 2.08
CA ASN A 97 -8.01 6.40 1.71
C ASN A 97 -7.41 7.27 2.83
N VAL A 98 -8.25 8.10 3.47
CA VAL A 98 -7.85 8.96 4.58
C VAL A 98 -7.40 8.13 5.78
N VAL A 99 -8.18 7.13 6.17
CA VAL A 99 -7.86 6.23 7.30
C VAL A 99 -6.58 5.44 7.02
N LEU A 100 -6.40 4.92 5.81
CA LEU A 100 -5.21 4.14 5.44
C LEU A 100 -3.92 4.94 5.52
N ARG A 101 -3.94 6.24 5.26
CA ARG A 101 -2.73 7.07 5.35
C ARG A 101 -2.11 6.99 6.74
N SER A 102 -2.91 7.07 7.79
CA SER A 102 -2.45 6.97 9.17
C SER A 102 -2.21 5.52 9.61
N THR A 103 -3.11 4.59 9.25
CA THR A 103 -3.03 3.21 9.74
C THR A 103 -1.90 2.43 9.10
N CYS A 104 -1.65 2.56 7.77
CA CYS A 104 -0.52 1.88 7.12
C CYS A 104 0.82 2.37 7.68
N GLU A 105 0.97 3.68 7.87
CA GLU A 105 2.17 4.24 8.49
C GLU A 105 2.40 3.67 9.90
N ALA A 106 1.37 3.67 10.74
CA ALA A 106 1.48 3.14 12.10
C ALA A 106 1.83 1.64 12.11
N ILE A 107 1.28 0.85 11.18
CA ILE A 107 1.61 -0.58 11.01
C ILE A 107 3.07 -0.75 10.58
N ALA A 108 3.52 -0.01 9.55
CA ALA A 108 4.87 -0.10 9.03
C ALA A 108 5.92 0.26 10.11
N ARG A 109 5.66 1.32 10.89
CA ARG A 109 6.51 1.72 12.01
C ARG A 109 6.56 0.67 13.12
N LYS A 110 5.45 0.01 13.44
CA LYS A 110 5.41 -1.09 14.42
C LYS A 110 6.20 -2.32 13.96
N LEU A 111 6.17 -2.63 12.66
CA LEU A 111 6.95 -3.72 12.07
C LEU A 111 8.46 -3.39 12.02
N GLY A 112 8.84 -2.12 11.87
CA GLY A 112 10.21 -1.64 11.89
C GLY A 112 11.03 -1.95 10.63
N ASN A 113 10.52 -2.81 9.72
CA ASN A 113 11.19 -3.22 8.48
C ASN A 113 10.24 -3.25 7.28
N ALA A 114 9.17 -2.45 7.34
CA ALA A 114 8.14 -2.39 6.31
C ALA A 114 8.01 -0.97 5.75
N LEU A 115 7.65 -0.88 4.47
CA LEU A 115 7.29 0.35 3.78
C LEU A 115 5.84 0.25 3.31
N CYS A 116 5.17 1.38 3.13
CA CYS A 116 3.84 1.48 2.54
C CYS A 116 3.95 1.86 1.06
N ALA A 117 3.35 1.08 0.18
CA ALA A 117 3.11 1.48 -1.20
C ALA A 117 2.03 2.58 -1.26
N PRO A 118 1.95 3.38 -2.34
CA PRO A 118 0.84 4.31 -2.54
C PRO A 118 -0.51 3.63 -2.38
N ILE A 119 -1.49 4.34 -1.81
CA ILE A 119 -2.83 3.79 -1.59
C ILE A 119 -3.52 3.57 -2.94
N ILE A 120 -4.02 2.36 -3.16
CA ILE A 120 -4.89 2.06 -4.29
C ILE A 120 -6.28 2.55 -3.93
N GLY A 121 -6.62 3.75 -4.40
CA GLY A 121 -7.83 4.47 -4.02
C GLY A 121 -9.11 4.02 -4.74
N PHE A 122 -9.02 3.02 -5.64
CA PHE A 122 -10.16 2.55 -6.44
C PHE A 122 -10.29 1.03 -6.33
N VAL A 123 -11.44 0.60 -5.82
CA VAL A 123 -11.78 -0.81 -5.62
C VAL A 123 -13.18 -1.08 -6.19
N PRO A 124 -13.61 -2.35 -6.30
CA PRO A 124 -14.98 -2.68 -6.68
C PRO A 124 -15.99 -2.21 -5.62
N GLU A 125 -16.81 -1.23 -5.96
CA GLU A 125 -17.87 -0.66 -5.10
C GLU A 125 -19.27 -1.01 -5.58
N GLY A 126 -19.38 -1.75 -6.67
CA GLY A 126 -20.60 -2.17 -7.30
C GLY A 126 -20.48 -2.21 -8.81
N ASP A 127 -21.55 -2.67 -9.48
CA ASP A 127 -21.62 -2.73 -10.94
C ASP A 127 -21.77 -1.32 -11.52
N ILE A 128 -20.88 -0.97 -12.48
CA ILE A 128 -20.82 0.38 -13.05
C ILE A 128 -22.02 0.64 -13.97
N GLU A 129 -22.50 -0.36 -14.72
CA GLU A 129 -23.55 -0.20 -15.70
C GLU A 129 -24.94 -0.28 -15.06
N LYS A 130 -25.13 -1.26 -14.17
CA LYS A 130 -26.41 -1.47 -13.46
C LYS A 130 -26.55 -0.62 -12.20
N LYS A 131 -25.46 0.05 -11.80
CA LYS A 131 -25.40 0.88 -10.59
C LYS A 131 -25.86 0.13 -9.34
N THR A 132 -25.26 -1.03 -9.06
CA THR A 132 -25.55 -1.78 -7.83
C THR A 132 -24.59 -1.41 -6.71
N GLY A 133 -24.95 -1.73 -5.48
CA GLY A 133 -24.13 -1.44 -4.30
C GLY A 133 -23.94 0.07 -4.08
N HIS A 134 -22.74 0.50 -3.77
CA HIS A 134 -22.45 1.92 -3.54
C HIS A 134 -22.58 2.80 -4.81
N MET A 135 -22.58 2.18 -6.00
CA MET A 135 -22.77 2.88 -7.26
C MET A 135 -24.17 3.54 -7.42
N ASP A 136 -25.14 3.19 -6.59
CA ASP A 136 -26.44 3.88 -6.54
C ASP A 136 -26.32 5.35 -6.08
N THR A 137 -25.22 5.69 -5.43
CA THR A 137 -25.00 7.04 -4.87
C THR A 137 -23.95 7.80 -5.67
N VAL A 138 -24.26 9.04 -6.01
CA VAL A 138 -23.34 9.92 -6.78
C VAL A 138 -22.03 10.15 -6.05
N GLY A 139 -20.93 10.19 -6.82
CA GLY A 139 -19.58 10.40 -6.29
C GLY A 139 -18.83 9.09 -5.98
N THR A 140 -19.51 7.96 -5.93
CA THR A 140 -18.87 6.65 -5.85
C THR A 140 -18.05 6.36 -7.10
N ILE A 141 -16.86 5.81 -6.94
CA ILE A 141 -16.00 5.38 -8.04
C ILE A 141 -15.72 3.89 -7.88
N SER A 142 -16.17 3.09 -8.83
CA SER A 142 -15.96 1.65 -8.86
C SER A 142 -15.06 1.25 -10.03
N VAL A 143 -14.31 0.17 -9.85
CA VAL A 143 -13.60 -0.51 -10.92
C VAL A 143 -14.10 -1.97 -11.02
N ARG A 144 -13.93 -2.59 -12.20
CA ARG A 144 -14.24 -4.01 -12.33
C ARG A 144 -13.31 -4.86 -11.49
N GLN A 145 -13.81 -5.96 -10.97
CA GLN A 145 -13.02 -6.90 -10.14
C GLN A 145 -11.71 -7.32 -10.84
N GLN A 146 -11.78 -7.62 -12.13
CA GLN A 146 -10.62 -8.00 -12.94
C GLN A 146 -9.59 -6.86 -13.05
N THR A 147 -10.06 -5.62 -13.21
CA THR A 147 -9.17 -4.43 -13.25
C THR A 147 -8.47 -4.25 -11.91
N TYR A 148 -9.20 -4.37 -10.81
CA TYR A 148 -8.63 -4.29 -9.47
C TYR A 148 -7.56 -5.35 -9.24
N GLU A 149 -7.87 -6.63 -9.53
CA GLU A 149 -6.93 -7.73 -9.37
C GLU A 149 -5.68 -7.58 -10.27
N ALA A 150 -5.85 -7.08 -11.50
CA ALA A 150 -4.72 -6.78 -12.38
C ALA A 150 -3.79 -5.69 -11.78
N ILE A 151 -4.38 -4.58 -11.29
CA ILE A 151 -3.60 -3.48 -10.68
C ILE A 151 -2.80 -3.98 -9.47
N ILE A 152 -3.42 -4.70 -8.53
CA ILE A 152 -2.70 -5.17 -7.34
C ILE A 152 -1.67 -6.24 -7.68
N THR A 153 -1.89 -7.02 -8.74
CA THR A 153 -0.91 -7.98 -9.25
C THR A 153 0.31 -7.27 -9.82
N ASP A 154 0.11 -6.29 -10.71
CA ASP A 154 1.20 -5.55 -11.35
C ASP A 154 2.05 -4.79 -10.32
N ILE A 155 1.40 -4.17 -9.32
CA ILE A 155 2.11 -3.49 -8.23
C ILE A 155 2.93 -4.49 -7.41
N ALA A 156 2.35 -5.64 -7.04
CA ALA A 156 3.05 -6.67 -6.27
C ALA A 156 4.26 -7.22 -7.04
N GLN A 157 4.11 -7.50 -8.34
CA GLN A 157 5.19 -7.96 -9.20
C GLN A 157 6.29 -6.89 -9.35
N SER A 158 5.92 -5.62 -9.46
CA SER A 158 6.88 -4.51 -9.51
C SER A 158 7.70 -4.43 -8.21
N MET A 159 7.06 -4.57 -7.06
CA MET A 159 7.76 -4.58 -5.77
C MET A 159 8.69 -5.80 -5.64
N GLN A 160 8.23 -6.98 -6.05
CA GLN A 160 9.04 -8.19 -6.06
C GLN A 160 10.26 -8.05 -7.00
N ALA A 161 10.09 -7.48 -8.19
CA ALA A 161 11.17 -7.24 -9.15
C ALA A 161 12.26 -6.30 -8.60
N HIS A 162 11.90 -5.39 -7.70
CA HIS A 162 12.84 -4.51 -6.99
C HIS A 162 13.46 -5.15 -5.74
N GLY A 163 13.11 -6.41 -5.40
CA GLY A 163 13.73 -7.16 -4.31
C GLY A 163 13.00 -7.05 -2.96
N PHE A 164 11.74 -6.62 -2.93
CA PHE A 164 10.89 -6.87 -1.77
C PHE A 164 10.54 -8.37 -1.71
N GLU A 165 10.67 -8.94 -0.53
CA GLU A 165 10.49 -10.38 -0.29
C GLU A 165 9.11 -10.71 0.27
N ARG A 166 8.48 -9.74 0.93
CA ARG A 166 7.21 -9.88 1.64
C ARG A 166 6.25 -8.81 1.17
N ILE A 167 5.24 -9.23 0.41
CA ILE A 167 4.23 -8.35 -0.16
C ILE A 167 2.94 -8.54 0.64
N VAL A 168 2.49 -7.52 1.34
CA VAL A 168 1.36 -7.60 2.27
C VAL A 168 0.19 -6.79 1.73
N PHE A 169 -0.94 -7.43 1.49
CA PHE A 169 -2.19 -6.77 1.09
C PHE A 169 -3.06 -6.50 2.31
N ILE A 170 -3.52 -5.27 2.46
CA ILE A 170 -4.54 -4.84 3.42
C ILE A 170 -5.60 -4.02 2.70
N SER A 171 -6.85 -4.07 3.15
CA SER A 171 -7.91 -3.20 2.65
C SER A 171 -8.76 -2.63 3.77
N ASP A 172 -9.03 -1.33 3.69
CA ASP A 172 -9.96 -0.66 4.60
C ASP A 172 -11.42 -0.80 4.17
N ASN A 173 -11.65 -1.19 2.92
CA ASN A 173 -12.96 -1.44 2.33
C ASN A 173 -13.31 -2.93 2.39
N GLY A 174 -14.60 -3.24 2.61
CA GLY A 174 -15.15 -4.59 2.60
C GLY A 174 -15.46 -5.11 1.19
N GLY A 175 -16.22 -6.18 1.11
CA GLY A 175 -16.74 -6.69 -0.16
C GLY A 175 -15.77 -7.53 -0.99
N SER A 176 -15.94 -7.53 -2.32
CA SER A 176 -15.26 -8.45 -3.24
C SER A 176 -13.76 -8.16 -3.41
N ASN A 177 -13.29 -6.98 -3.03
CA ASN A 177 -11.87 -6.64 -3.01
C ASN A 177 -11.08 -7.49 -1.98
N GLN A 178 -11.68 -7.86 -0.85
CA GLN A 178 -11.07 -8.76 0.14
C GLN A 178 -10.75 -10.11 -0.50
N GLU A 179 -11.71 -10.69 -1.19
CA GLU A 179 -11.57 -11.96 -1.89
C GLU A 179 -10.58 -11.84 -3.08
N GLY A 180 -10.57 -10.69 -3.77
CA GLY A 180 -9.61 -10.40 -4.84
C GLY A 180 -8.17 -10.43 -4.33
N MET A 181 -7.87 -9.77 -3.21
CA MET A 181 -6.54 -9.79 -2.60
C MET A 181 -6.11 -11.20 -2.21
N ARG A 182 -7.03 -12.00 -1.64
CA ARG A 182 -6.75 -13.39 -1.29
C ARG A 182 -6.36 -14.21 -2.52
N ARG A 183 -7.17 -14.13 -3.60
CA ARG A 183 -6.87 -14.85 -4.86
C ARG A 183 -5.54 -14.43 -5.47
N VAL A 184 -5.27 -13.13 -5.53
CA VAL A 184 -4.01 -12.62 -6.07
C VAL A 184 -2.82 -13.08 -5.24
N ALA A 185 -2.91 -13.04 -3.90
CA ALA A 185 -1.84 -13.54 -3.04
C ALA A 185 -1.57 -15.03 -3.29
N GLU A 186 -2.61 -15.86 -3.40
CA GLU A 186 -2.49 -17.29 -3.70
C GLU A 186 -1.85 -17.54 -5.07
N GLN A 187 -2.27 -16.81 -6.12
CA GLN A 187 -1.72 -16.93 -7.47
C GLN A 187 -0.25 -16.53 -7.54
N LEU A 188 0.13 -15.43 -6.90
CA LEU A 188 1.52 -14.99 -6.84
C LEU A 188 2.40 -16.00 -6.09
N ASN A 189 1.91 -16.58 -5.01
CA ASN A 189 2.63 -17.58 -4.25
C ASN A 189 2.83 -18.91 -5.00
N GLN A 190 2.02 -19.20 -6.01
CA GLN A 190 2.24 -20.34 -6.92
C GLN A 190 3.35 -20.06 -7.93
N GLN A 191 3.61 -18.79 -8.23
CA GLN A 191 4.58 -18.37 -9.24
C GLN A 191 5.95 -18.02 -8.65
N TRP A 192 5.98 -17.53 -7.40
CA TRP A 192 7.17 -17.00 -6.78
C TRP A 192 7.91 -18.03 -5.93
N SER A 193 9.24 -18.01 -6.04
CA SER A 193 10.15 -18.78 -5.18
C SER A 193 10.97 -17.92 -4.21
N SER A 194 11.19 -16.63 -4.55
CA SER A 194 12.06 -15.71 -3.80
C SER A 194 11.30 -14.67 -2.97
N ALA A 195 10.00 -14.58 -3.16
CA ALA A 195 9.12 -13.67 -2.42
C ALA A 195 7.81 -14.36 -2.06
N ARG A 196 7.04 -13.74 -1.18
CA ARG A 196 5.75 -14.24 -0.77
C ARG A 196 4.73 -13.12 -0.61
N ALA A 197 3.50 -13.36 -1.07
CA ALA A 197 2.37 -12.47 -0.91
C ALA A 197 1.48 -12.95 0.24
N TYR A 198 0.98 -11.99 1.02
CA TYR A 198 0.14 -12.23 2.19
C TYR A 198 -1.10 -11.34 2.12
N TYR A 199 -2.28 -11.91 2.26
CA TYR A 199 -3.51 -11.19 2.51
C TYR A 199 -3.80 -11.20 4.01
N ILE A 200 -4.06 -10.04 4.60
CA ILE A 200 -4.26 -9.85 6.06
C ILE A 200 -5.68 -9.36 6.33
N PRO A 201 -6.63 -10.28 6.48
CA PRO A 201 -8.03 -9.93 6.75
C PRO A 201 -8.23 -9.26 8.12
N GLU A 202 -7.31 -9.45 9.06
CA GLU A 202 -7.37 -8.88 10.40
C GLU A 202 -7.35 -7.35 10.36
N TYR A 203 -6.78 -6.75 9.31
CA TYR A 203 -6.85 -5.30 9.14
C TYR A 203 -8.31 -4.83 9.02
N TYR A 204 -9.10 -5.42 8.14
CA TYR A 204 -10.52 -5.08 8.00
C TYR A 204 -11.32 -5.50 9.25
N ALA A 205 -11.07 -6.68 9.77
CA ALA A 205 -11.73 -7.16 10.99
C ALA A 205 -11.46 -6.27 12.22
N SER A 206 -10.37 -5.50 12.23
CA SER A 206 -10.05 -4.57 13.31
C SER A 206 -11.05 -3.40 13.48
N TRP A 207 -11.94 -3.17 12.50
CA TRP A 207 -13.06 -2.23 12.65
C TRP A 207 -14.00 -2.66 13.79
N GLN A 208 -14.35 -3.95 13.86
CA GLN A 208 -15.15 -4.47 14.97
C GLN A 208 -14.49 -4.21 16.33
N GLY A 209 -13.18 -4.45 16.43
CA GLY A 209 -12.43 -4.17 17.66
C GLY A 209 -12.38 -2.68 18.02
N ALA A 210 -12.39 -1.79 17.04
CA ALA A 210 -12.49 -0.35 17.23
C ALA A 210 -13.85 0.04 17.80
N ASP A 211 -14.95 -0.49 17.27
CA ASP A 211 -16.31 -0.28 17.78
C ASP A 211 -16.44 -0.81 19.22
N GLU A 212 -15.93 -2.02 19.49
CA GLU A 212 -15.93 -2.61 20.85
C GLU A 212 -15.14 -1.76 21.85
N LEU A 213 -14.05 -1.12 21.43
CA LEU A 213 -13.29 -0.22 22.29
C LEU A 213 -14.10 1.01 22.68
N LEU A 214 -14.84 1.60 21.74
CA LEU A 214 -15.75 2.72 22.00
C LEU A 214 -16.92 2.30 22.89
N LEU A 215 -17.51 1.14 22.67
CA LEU A 215 -18.58 0.57 23.50
C LEU A 215 -18.12 0.38 24.95
N LYS A 216 -16.95 -0.21 25.18
CA LYS A 216 -16.37 -0.40 26.51
C LYS A 216 -16.14 0.92 27.25
N LYS A 217 -15.92 2.01 26.51
CA LYS A 217 -15.80 3.37 27.06
C LYS A 217 -17.16 4.05 27.29
N GLY A 218 -18.27 3.42 26.90
CA GLY A 218 -19.61 4.02 26.94
C GLY A 218 -19.82 5.15 25.94
N LEU A 219 -19.00 5.18 24.87
CA LEU A 219 -19.00 6.27 23.88
C LEU A 219 -19.90 6.02 22.68
N THR A 220 -20.51 4.86 22.54
CA THR A 220 -21.43 4.54 21.44
C THR A 220 -22.59 3.67 21.93
N LYS A 221 -23.68 3.66 21.17
CA LYS A 221 -24.83 2.81 21.38
C LYS A 221 -24.91 1.79 20.26
N PRO A 222 -25.08 0.48 20.54
CA PRO A 222 -24.96 -0.58 19.54
C PRO A 222 -25.90 -0.47 18.33
N ASP A 223 -27.09 0.11 18.53
CA ASP A 223 -28.19 0.04 17.57
C ASP A 223 -28.55 1.41 16.94
N VAL A 224 -27.70 2.42 17.11
CA VAL A 224 -27.94 3.76 16.58
C VAL A 224 -26.96 4.04 15.44
N ARG A 225 -27.47 4.48 14.28
CA ARG A 225 -26.69 4.92 13.13
C ARG A 225 -27.25 6.26 12.64
N ASP A 226 -26.40 7.27 12.58
CA ASP A 226 -26.80 8.64 12.19
C ASP A 226 -26.81 8.85 10.66
N GLY A 227 -26.23 7.95 9.90
CA GLY A 227 -26.19 8.04 8.44
C GLY A 227 -25.41 6.90 7.83
N ILE A 228 -25.25 6.93 6.49
CA ILE A 228 -24.46 5.94 5.78
C ILE A 228 -22.97 6.11 6.14
N HIS A 229 -22.37 5.10 6.75
CA HIS A 229 -20.96 5.08 7.19
C HIS A 229 -20.54 6.28 8.07
N ASP A 230 -21.50 7.03 8.61
CA ASP A 230 -21.24 8.13 9.55
C ASP A 230 -21.26 7.54 10.98
N ASP A 231 -20.19 6.86 11.32
CA ASP A 231 -19.98 6.20 12.61
C ASP A 231 -18.83 6.85 13.39
N PRO A 232 -18.80 6.69 14.72
CA PRO A 232 -17.79 7.32 15.56
C PRO A 232 -16.37 6.88 15.25
N ALA A 233 -16.14 5.58 14.99
CA ALA A 233 -14.79 5.05 14.77
C ALA A 233 -14.17 5.60 13.50
N SER A 234 -14.91 5.58 12.38
CA SER A 234 -14.47 6.17 11.11
C SER A 234 -14.21 7.66 11.24
N THR A 235 -15.17 8.39 11.88
CA THR A 235 -15.06 9.83 12.06
C THR A 235 -13.83 10.22 12.89
N LEU A 236 -13.57 9.54 14.00
CA LEU A 236 -12.42 9.81 14.86
C LEU A 236 -11.08 9.53 14.17
N LEU A 237 -11.00 8.46 13.37
CA LEU A 237 -9.81 8.15 12.59
C LEU A 237 -9.58 9.15 11.46
N MET A 238 -10.65 9.57 10.76
CA MET A 238 -10.56 10.61 9.74
C MET A 238 -10.14 11.96 10.34
N MET A 239 -10.70 12.34 11.50
CA MET A 239 -10.31 13.57 12.21
C MET A 239 -8.83 13.57 12.60
N LEU A 240 -8.29 12.42 12.94
CA LEU A 240 -6.87 12.29 13.30
C LEU A 240 -5.96 12.61 12.12
N ALA A 241 -6.35 12.21 10.91
CA ALA A 241 -5.62 12.52 9.69
C ALA A 241 -5.84 13.98 9.25
N ASP A 242 -7.11 14.40 9.13
CA ASP A 242 -7.51 15.77 8.77
C ASP A 242 -8.96 16.05 9.20
N PRO A 243 -9.20 16.94 10.19
CA PRO A 243 -10.54 17.30 10.65
C PRO A 243 -11.45 17.88 9.55
N ALA A 244 -10.89 18.44 8.46
CA ALA A 244 -11.68 18.95 7.34
C ALA A 244 -12.42 17.82 6.58
N THR A 245 -11.91 16.59 6.62
CA THR A 245 -12.54 15.44 5.95
C THR A 245 -13.85 15.00 6.59
N VAL A 246 -14.07 15.38 7.86
CA VAL A 246 -15.33 15.13 8.59
C VAL A 246 -16.16 16.42 8.77
N ARG A 247 -15.80 17.49 8.10
CA ARG A 247 -16.47 18.79 8.21
C ARG A 247 -16.65 19.24 9.67
N TRP A 248 -15.59 19.08 10.48
CA TRP A 248 -15.68 19.25 11.94
C TRP A 248 -16.24 20.62 12.36
N GLU A 249 -15.71 21.72 11.80
CA GLU A 249 -16.18 23.06 12.10
C GLU A 249 -17.65 23.27 11.75
N GLN A 250 -18.07 22.77 10.58
CA GLN A 250 -19.46 22.85 10.13
C GLN A 250 -20.40 22.00 10.99
N ARG A 251 -19.95 20.80 11.43
CA ARG A 251 -20.70 19.97 12.39
C ARG A 251 -20.90 20.68 13.71
N VAL A 252 -19.85 21.26 14.29
CA VAL A 252 -19.93 22.00 15.54
C VAL A 252 -20.90 23.18 15.41
N LYS A 253 -20.74 23.98 14.36
CA LYS A 253 -21.61 25.13 14.10
C LYS A 253 -23.08 24.75 13.88
N ALA A 254 -23.34 23.60 13.27
CA ALA A 254 -24.68 23.08 13.02
C ALA A 254 -25.30 22.33 14.21
N GLY A 255 -24.59 22.16 15.34
CA GLY A 255 -25.04 21.32 16.45
C GLY A 255 -25.10 19.84 16.12
N LYS A 256 -24.29 19.37 15.13
CA LYS A 256 -24.23 17.99 14.62
C LYS A 256 -22.91 17.29 14.99
N ALA A 257 -22.25 17.75 16.04
CA ALA A 257 -21.01 17.18 16.54
C ALA A 257 -21.23 16.01 17.53
N THR A 258 -22.37 15.32 17.42
CA THR A 258 -22.66 14.08 18.15
C THR A 258 -23.03 13.02 17.14
N ILE A 259 -22.34 11.87 17.14
CA ILE A 259 -22.52 10.78 16.17
C ILE A 259 -22.74 9.51 16.98
N ASP A 260 -23.87 8.82 16.79
CA ASP A 260 -24.26 7.61 17.54
C ASP A 260 -24.05 7.78 19.07
N GLY A 261 -24.32 8.97 19.57
CA GLY A 261 -24.15 9.34 20.98
C GLY A 261 -22.74 9.76 21.41
N VAL A 262 -21.75 9.72 20.50
CA VAL A 262 -20.37 10.18 20.76
C VAL A 262 -20.23 11.64 20.37
N SER A 263 -19.91 12.50 21.33
CA SER A 263 -19.63 13.91 21.05
C SER A 263 -18.18 14.08 20.58
N ILE A 264 -18.01 14.74 19.43
CA ILE A 264 -16.71 15.16 18.88
C ILE A 264 -16.50 16.69 19.01
N ALA A 265 -17.36 17.37 19.74
CA ALA A 265 -17.28 18.84 19.91
C ALA A 265 -15.99 19.29 20.59
N ASP A 266 -15.51 18.52 21.57
CA ASP A 266 -14.15 18.67 22.10
C ASP A 266 -13.16 17.99 21.15
N GLN A 267 -12.53 18.78 20.29
CA GLN A 267 -11.58 18.29 19.29
C GLN A 267 -10.38 17.58 19.93
N LYS A 268 -9.85 18.09 21.02
CA LYS A 268 -8.70 17.50 21.71
C LYS A 268 -9.04 16.10 22.24
N GLN A 269 -10.20 15.95 22.84
CA GLN A 269 -10.69 14.67 23.32
C GLN A 269 -10.95 13.70 22.18
N ALA A 270 -11.63 14.14 21.11
CA ALA A 270 -11.89 13.33 19.91
C ALA A 270 -10.59 12.83 19.28
N LEU A 271 -9.58 13.69 19.11
CA LEU A 271 -8.25 13.30 18.63
C LEU A 271 -7.54 12.33 19.59
N GLY A 272 -7.80 12.41 20.89
CA GLY A 272 -7.33 11.43 21.87
C GLY A 272 -7.89 10.04 21.59
N TRP A 273 -9.20 9.92 21.42
CA TRP A 273 -9.86 8.67 21.06
C TRP A 273 -9.41 8.14 19.68
N GLY A 274 -9.27 9.02 18.67
CA GLY A 274 -8.75 8.66 17.36
C GLY A 274 -7.36 7.99 17.45
N ARG A 275 -6.46 8.51 18.31
CA ARG A 275 -5.14 7.90 18.55
C ARG A 275 -5.25 6.51 19.19
N GLU A 276 -6.16 6.31 20.12
CA GLU A 276 -6.37 4.98 20.71
C GLU A 276 -6.91 3.96 19.70
N LEU A 277 -7.83 4.38 18.83
CA LEU A 277 -8.34 3.55 17.74
C LEU A 277 -7.24 3.20 16.73
N LEU A 278 -6.43 4.18 16.33
CA LEU A 278 -5.28 3.99 15.46
C LEU A 278 -4.30 2.97 16.05
N GLU A 279 -3.95 3.14 17.32
CA GLU A 279 -3.05 2.25 18.04
C GLU A 279 -3.58 0.82 18.10
N HIS A 280 -4.87 0.66 18.38
CA HIS A 280 -5.53 -0.66 18.40
C HIS A 280 -5.45 -1.33 17.02
N ARG A 281 -5.90 -0.66 15.96
CA ARG A 281 -5.91 -1.22 14.61
C ARG A 281 -4.51 -1.55 14.12
N ALA A 282 -3.56 -0.64 14.36
CA ALA A 282 -2.17 -0.87 13.97
C ALA A 282 -1.55 -2.04 14.73
N SER A 283 -1.82 -2.19 16.03
CA SER A 283 -1.29 -3.28 16.84
C SER A 283 -1.83 -4.65 16.43
N VAL A 284 -3.16 -4.75 16.25
CA VAL A 284 -3.80 -6.00 15.79
C VAL A 284 -3.24 -6.42 14.43
N THR A 285 -3.14 -5.47 13.49
CA THR A 285 -2.65 -5.76 12.14
C THR A 285 -1.16 -6.12 12.12
N ALA A 286 -0.32 -5.37 12.82
CA ALA A 286 1.11 -5.68 12.89
C ALA A 286 1.37 -7.06 13.51
N ALA A 287 0.60 -7.44 14.55
CA ALA A 287 0.67 -8.78 15.13
C ALA A 287 0.26 -9.87 14.14
N ALA A 288 -0.83 -9.64 13.37
CA ALA A 288 -1.28 -10.57 12.33
C ALA A 288 -0.24 -10.73 11.22
N ILE A 289 0.34 -9.62 10.74
CA ILE A 289 1.43 -9.64 9.76
C ILE A 289 2.61 -10.43 10.31
N THR A 290 3.08 -10.12 11.52
CA THR A 290 4.22 -10.82 12.15
C THR A 290 3.96 -12.33 12.23
N LYS A 291 2.75 -12.73 12.63
CA LYS A 291 2.34 -14.14 12.67
C LYS A 291 2.35 -14.78 11.27
N ALA A 292 1.80 -14.10 10.26
CA ALA A 292 1.77 -14.59 8.88
C ALA A 292 3.19 -14.76 8.31
N LEU A 293 4.09 -13.81 8.58
CA LEU A 293 5.48 -13.86 8.14
C LEU A 293 6.30 -14.97 8.82
N ALA A 294 5.91 -15.42 10.00
CA ALA A 294 6.57 -16.53 10.71
C ALA A 294 6.14 -17.91 10.21
N THR A 295 5.03 -17.99 9.46
CA THR A 295 4.54 -19.27 8.89
C THR A 295 5.22 -19.52 7.55
N LYS A 296 6.02 -20.60 7.47
CA LYS A 296 6.78 -20.98 6.27
C LYS A 296 5.88 -21.54 5.17
#